data_55ccdccdf09451c2c1002aa24df73b89
#
_entry.id   55ccdccdf09451c2c1002aa24df73b89
#
_cell.length_a   1.000
_cell.length_b   1.000
_cell.length_c   1.000
_cell.angle_alpha   90.00
_cell.angle_beta   90.00
_cell.angle_gamma   90.00
#
_symmetry.space_group_name_H-M   'P 1'
#
loop_
_entity.id
_entity.type
_entity.pdbx_description
1 polymer ?
#
loop_
_entity_poly.entity_id
_entity_poly.type
_entity_poly.pdbx_seq_one_letter_code
_entity_poly.pdbx_strand_id
1 'polypeptide(L)'
;LEDLAETAGMSRSVFAASFREAMGTTPGQYLQGWRVSLAQQALRQGRPLKRIADDVGYGSEAALSRAFKAHTGQSPRQWREQDRASAA
;
A
#
# COMPACT_ATOMS: atom_id res chain seq x y z
N LEU A 1 -4.87 -10.18 -7.36
CA LEU A 1 -5.00 -9.54 -8.66
C LEU A 1 -5.67 -10.43 -9.69
N GLU A 2 -5.25 -11.68 -9.76
CA GLU A 2 -5.84 -12.67 -10.66
C GLU A 2 -7.32 -12.90 -10.35
N ASP A 3 -7.67 -12.92 -9.08
CA ASP A 3 -9.06 -13.08 -8.64
C ASP A 3 -9.94 -11.94 -9.14
N LEU A 4 -9.43 -10.71 -9.16
CA LEU A 4 -10.16 -9.57 -9.69
C LEU A 4 -10.38 -9.68 -11.19
N ALA A 5 -9.35 -10.13 -11.93
CA ALA A 5 -9.45 -10.33 -13.37
C ALA A 5 -10.44 -11.44 -13.71
N GLU A 6 -10.44 -12.55 -12.99
CA GLU A 6 -11.38 -13.65 -13.15
C GLU A 6 -12.81 -13.20 -12.87
N THR A 7 -13.03 -12.44 -11.81
CA THR A 7 -14.33 -11.91 -11.45
C THR A 7 -14.89 -10.99 -12.54
N ALA A 8 -14.03 -10.22 -13.19
CA ALA A 8 -14.41 -9.35 -14.30
C ALA A 8 -14.58 -10.07 -15.63
N GLY A 9 -14.23 -11.37 -15.70
CA GLY A 9 -14.29 -12.14 -16.94
C GLY A 9 -13.27 -11.74 -17.98
N MET A 10 -12.17 -11.14 -17.56
CA MET A 10 -11.09 -10.64 -18.43
C MET A 10 -9.81 -11.44 -18.25
N SER A 11 -8.95 -11.47 -19.28
CA SER A 11 -7.60 -11.93 -19.11
C SER A 11 -6.85 -10.94 -18.19
N ARG A 12 -5.77 -11.41 -17.57
CA ARG A 12 -4.98 -10.60 -16.67
C ARG A 12 -4.41 -9.34 -17.37
N SER A 13 -3.95 -9.51 -18.61
CA SER A 13 -3.41 -8.39 -19.38
C SER A 13 -4.47 -7.37 -19.75
N VAL A 14 -5.62 -7.82 -20.19
CA VAL A 14 -6.75 -6.95 -20.56
C VAL A 14 -7.27 -6.22 -19.33
N PHE A 15 -7.39 -6.91 -18.20
CA PHE A 15 -7.82 -6.30 -16.95
C PHE A 15 -6.85 -5.18 -16.52
N ALA A 16 -5.54 -5.45 -16.57
CA ALA A 16 -4.53 -4.46 -16.18
C ALA A 16 -4.57 -3.22 -17.07
N ALA A 17 -4.71 -3.40 -18.38
CA ALA A 17 -4.81 -2.28 -19.32
C ALA A 17 -6.07 -1.43 -19.08
N SER A 18 -7.22 -2.07 -18.91
CA SER A 18 -8.48 -1.39 -18.63
C SER A 18 -8.43 -0.63 -17.31
N PHE A 19 -7.84 -1.23 -16.28
CA PHE A 19 -7.68 -0.60 -14.98
C PHE A 19 -6.82 0.65 -15.09
N ARG A 20 -5.70 0.54 -15.83
CA ARG A 20 -4.79 1.67 -16.03
C ARG A 20 -5.49 2.86 -16.71
N GLU A 21 -6.30 2.59 -17.73
CA GLU A 21 -7.07 3.64 -18.40
C GLU A 21 -8.06 4.31 -17.45
N ALA A 22 -8.77 3.51 -16.65
CA ALA A 22 -9.80 4.04 -15.75
C ALA A 22 -9.22 4.77 -14.55
N MET A 23 -8.13 4.24 -13.96
CA MET A 23 -7.60 4.71 -12.68
C MET A 23 -6.30 5.50 -12.79
N GLY A 24 -5.66 5.50 -13.96
CA GLY A 24 -4.37 6.16 -14.16
C GLY A 24 -3.18 5.42 -13.56
N THR A 25 -3.39 4.20 -13.07
CA THR A 25 -2.36 3.39 -12.42
C THR A 25 -2.64 1.91 -12.65
N THR A 26 -1.65 1.05 -12.45
CA THR A 26 -1.86 -0.40 -12.54
C THR A 26 -2.57 -0.92 -11.31
N PRO A 27 -3.28 -2.08 -11.40
CA PRO A 27 -3.90 -2.69 -10.25
C PRO A 27 -2.92 -2.98 -9.10
N GLY A 28 -1.71 -3.43 -9.43
CA GLY A 28 -0.67 -3.69 -8.42
C GLY A 28 -0.24 -2.42 -7.68
N GLN A 29 -0.02 -1.34 -8.42
CA GLN A 29 0.35 -0.05 -7.83
C GLN A 29 -0.81 0.53 -7.00
N TYR A 30 -2.03 0.40 -7.49
CA TYR A 30 -3.21 0.84 -6.75
C TYR A 30 -3.35 0.10 -5.43
N LEU A 31 -3.21 -1.22 -5.44
CA LEU A 31 -3.28 -2.04 -4.24
C LEU A 31 -2.17 -1.69 -3.25
N GLN A 32 -0.96 -1.47 -3.75
CA GLN A 32 0.17 -1.07 -2.92
C GLN A 32 -0.10 0.27 -2.24
N GLY A 33 -0.64 1.24 -2.96
CA GLY A 33 -1.01 2.55 -2.41
C GLY A 33 -2.08 2.43 -1.33
N TRP A 34 -3.06 1.57 -1.53
CA TRP A 34 -4.10 1.30 -0.55
C TRP A 34 -3.53 0.68 0.73
N ARG A 35 -2.65 -0.32 0.58
CA ARG A 35 -1.98 -0.94 1.72
C ARG A 35 -1.13 0.05 2.50
N VAL A 36 -0.40 0.92 1.81
CA VAL A 36 0.40 1.96 2.44
C VAL A 36 -0.50 2.95 3.20
N SER A 37 -1.64 3.33 2.63
CA SER A 37 -2.60 4.21 3.31
C SER A 37 -3.13 3.60 4.59
N LEU A 38 -3.44 2.30 4.59
CA LEU A 38 -3.85 1.59 5.79
C LEU A 38 -2.72 1.56 6.83
N ALA A 39 -1.48 1.37 6.38
CA ALA A 39 -0.32 1.39 7.26
C ALA A 39 -0.14 2.77 7.90
N GLN A 40 -0.36 3.84 7.16
CA GLN A 40 -0.30 5.20 7.69
C GLN A 40 -1.30 5.42 8.82
N GLN A 41 -2.54 4.97 8.64
CA GLN A 41 -3.57 5.06 9.68
C GLN A 41 -3.18 4.27 10.92
N ALA A 42 -2.66 3.05 10.74
CA ALA A 42 -2.24 2.21 11.85
C ALA A 42 -1.06 2.81 12.61
N LEU A 43 -0.13 3.45 11.91
CA LEU A 43 0.98 4.17 12.53
C LEU A 43 0.49 5.32 13.41
N ARG A 44 -0.50 6.08 12.94
CA ARG A 44 -1.12 7.15 13.73
C ARG A 44 -1.78 6.61 15.00
N GLN A 45 -2.29 5.40 14.95
CA GLN A 45 -2.90 4.72 16.11
C GLN A 45 -1.85 4.15 17.07
N GLY A 46 -0.56 4.23 16.74
CA GLY A 46 0.52 3.75 17.59
C GLY A 46 0.75 2.25 17.55
N ARG A 47 0.27 1.55 16.53
CA ARG A 47 0.47 0.11 16.40
C ARG A 47 1.92 -0.23 16.07
N PRO A 48 2.44 -1.37 16.57
CA PRO A 48 3.79 -1.82 16.23
C PRO A 48 3.92 -2.12 14.73
N LEU A 49 5.05 -1.75 14.15
CA LEU A 49 5.30 -1.91 12.72
C LEU A 49 5.18 -3.36 12.26
N LYS A 50 5.66 -4.29 13.06
CA LYS A 50 5.56 -5.71 12.76
C LYS A 50 4.10 -6.17 12.61
N ARG A 51 3.23 -5.69 13.48
CA ARG A 51 1.80 -6.01 13.42
C ARG A 51 1.14 -5.37 12.22
N ILE A 52 1.52 -4.14 11.91
CA ILE A 52 1.01 -3.43 10.74
C ILE A 52 1.35 -4.19 9.46
N ALA A 53 2.58 -4.68 9.33
CA ALA A 53 3.01 -5.45 8.16
C ALA A 53 2.10 -6.66 7.93
N ASP A 54 1.81 -7.40 9.00
CA ASP A 54 0.91 -8.55 8.90
C ASP A 54 -0.52 -8.13 8.53
N ASP A 55 -1.04 -7.09 9.17
CA ASP A 55 -2.42 -6.63 8.99
C ASP A 55 -2.68 -6.13 7.57
N VAL A 56 -1.71 -5.48 6.94
CA VAL A 56 -1.89 -4.93 5.59
C VAL A 56 -1.42 -5.89 4.49
N GLY A 57 -0.96 -7.09 4.84
CA GLY A 57 -0.67 -8.15 3.89
C GLY A 57 0.77 -8.23 3.40
N TYR A 58 1.72 -7.57 4.08
CA TYR A 58 3.14 -7.77 3.82
C TYR A 58 3.70 -8.86 4.74
N GLY A 59 4.59 -9.69 4.20
CA GLY A 59 5.14 -10.82 4.95
C GLY A 59 6.18 -10.45 6.01
N SER A 60 6.69 -9.22 6.00
CA SER A 60 7.72 -8.77 6.94
C SER A 60 7.73 -7.26 7.06
N GLU A 61 8.33 -6.75 8.13
CA GLU A 61 8.56 -5.31 8.30
C GLU A 61 9.41 -4.74 7.17
N ALA A 62 10.41 -5.50 6.71
CA ALA A 62 11.28 -5.06 5.63
C ALA A 62 10.50 -4.86 4.32
N ALA A 63 9.57 -5.77 4.02
CA ALA A 63 8.73 -5.64 2.84
C ALA A 63 7.80 -4.42 2.93
N LEU A 64 7.18 -4.19 4.08
CA LEU A 64 6.37 -3.02 4.33
C LEU A 64 7.20 -1.74 4.20
N SER A 65 8.38 -1.71 4.80
CA SER A 65 9.25 -0.53 4.77
C SER A 65 9.66 -0.16 3.35
N ARG A 66 9.99 -1.16 2.53
CA ARG A 66 10.34 -0.92 1.12
C ARG A 66 9.16 -0.37 0.33
N ALA A 67 7.99 -0.97 0.48
CA ALA A 67 6.79 -0.50 -0.21
C ALA A 67 6.39 0.90 0.26
N PHE A 68 6.48 1.15 1.55
CA PHE A 68 6.15 2.44 2.15
C PHE A 68 7.08 3.54 1.63
N LYS A 69 8.39 3.28 1.62
CA LYS A 69 9.39 4.22 1.12
C LYS A 69 9.22 4.48 -0.38
N ALA A 70 8.95 3.42 -1.15
CA ALA A 70 8.71 3.57 -2.59
C ALA A 70 7.49 4.44 -2.88
N HIS A 71 6.48 4.39 -2.04
CA HIS A 71 5.22 5.08 -2.26
C HIS A 71 5.19 6.49 -1.66
N THR A 72 5.80 6.70 -0.49
CA THR A 72 5.77 7.99 0.22
C THR A 72 7.07 8.76 0.15
N GLY A 73 8.17 8.12 -0.24
CA GLY A 73 9.51 8.70 -0.21
C GLY A 73 10.19 8.63 1.15
N GLN A 74 9.51 8.10 2.16
CA GLN A 74 10.03 8.02 3.53
C GLN A 74 9.82 6.63 4.11
N SER A 75 10.69 6.25 5.07
CA SER A 75 10.44 5.03 5.84
C SER A 75 9.23 5.26 6.76
N PRO A 76 8.58 4.18 7.24
CA PRO A 76 7.46 4.33 8.17
C PRO A 76 7.81 5.13 9.41
N ARG A 77 9.03 4.95 9.94
CA ARG A 77 9.49 5.68 11.12
C ARG A 77 9.64 7.17 10.83
N GLN A 78 10.28 7.53 9.72
CA GLN A 78 10.47 8.92 9.31
C GLN A 78 9.12 9.61 9.08
N TRP A 79 8.22 8.92 8.40
CA TRP A 79 6.90 9.43 8.13
C TRP A 79 6.12 9.69 9.42
N ARG A 80 6.20 8.76 10.37
CA ARG A 80 5.52 8.88 11.66
C ARG A 80 6.02 10.07 12.46
N GLU A 81 7.34 10.27 12.49
CA GLU A 81 7.93 11.42 13.19
C GLU A 81 7.51 12.75 12.56
N GLN A 82 7.49 12.81 11.23
CA GLN A 82 7.07 14.00 10.51
C GLN A 82 5.59 14.27 10.71
N ASP A 83 4.75 13.24 10.71
CA ASP A 83 3.32 13.36 10.94
C ASP A 83 3.03 13.91 12.35
N ARG A 84 3.76 13.45 13.36
CA ARG A 84 3.64 13.96 14.73
C ARG A 84 4.06 15.42 14.82
N ALA A 85 5.14 15.80 14.18
CA ALA A 85 5.60 17.18 14.15
C ALA A 85 4.58 18.09 13.47
N SER A 86 3.96 17.62 12.39
CA SER A 86 2.92 18.38 11.68
C SER A 86 1.64 18.51 12.48
N ALA A 87 1.32 17.52 13.32
CA ALA A 87 0.12 17.53 14.16
C ALA A 87 0.26 18.45 15.39
N ALA A 88 1.49 18.76 15.76
CA ALA A 88 1.75 19.64 16.88
C ALA A 88 1.59 21.11 16.46
#